data_3eb049ab2ef67a8aafd65223b69993b5
#
_entry.id   3eb049ab2ef67a8aafd65223b69993b5
#
_cell.length_a   1.000
_cell.length_b   1.000
_cell.length_c   1.000
_cell.angle_alpha   90.00
_cell.angle_beta   90.00
_cell.angle_gamma   90.00
#
_symmetry.space_group_name_H-M   'P 1'
#
loop_
_entity.id
_entity.type
_entity.pdbx_description
1 polymer ?
#
loop_
_entity_poly.entity_id
_entity_poly.type
_entity_poly.pdbx_seq_one_letter_code
_entity_poly.pdbx_strand_id
1 'polypeptide(L)'
;MIVIHSIPEVPGLRHSSQEVVHGDVVLHTEALLPVATTAEPLVVFLSEAEEPSRRWSAELLSSFAAKTGGAIWFDTRDVGGSSWVDDPYDIIDLVTDALVVIDAYDAQEAHLVGRGMGGQIAQQLALTRPDRVRSLTLIGSTPGRREEFGMPEQWLIDKMSERLFADPPTEADELAEWIVLQLEWFNGPVFPLDRELALESARAEVATGWRGPNGHGTAVVDAPDVVDQLGDILIPTLVIHGTSDPVYPVAHGQGLADRMPNAELVLIEGMGHELPAGFVQQLVSLFEERILGR
;
A
#
# COMPACT_ATOMS: atom_id res chain seq x y z
N MET A 1 1.55 -11.84 5.86
CA MET A 1 1.73 -11.41 4.45
C MET A 1 2.08 -12.65 3.64
N ILE A 2 1.41 -12.91 2.54
CA ILE A 2 1.62 -14.08 1.70
C ILE A 2 2.30 -13.61 0.42
N VAL A 3 3.43 -14.20 0.12
CA VAL A 3 4.20 -13.89 -1.10
C VAL A 3 3.48 -14.42 -2.32
N ILE A 4 3.32 -13.59 -3.32
CA ILE A 4 2.82 -14.05 -4.62
C ILE A 4 3.98 -14.66 -5.40
N HIS A 5 4.14 -15.98 -5.35
CA HIS A 5 5.02 -16.70 -6.28
C HIS A 5 4.28 -17.07 -7.57
N SER A 6 2.97 -17.24 -7.48
CA SER A 6 2.08 -17.40 -8.63
C SER A 6 0.68 -16.98 -8.21
N ILE A 7 0.04 -16.15 -9.02
CA ILE A 7 -1.39 -15.87 -8.86
C ILE A 7 -2.13 -17.16 -9.25
N PRO A 8 -2.96 -17.72 -8.36
CA PRO A 8 -3.73 -18.90 -8.71
C PRO A 8 -4.70 -18.59 -9.85
N GLU A 9 -4.99 -19.59 -10.67
CA GLU A 9 -6.06 -19.44 -11.66
C GLU A 9 -7.38 -19.21 -10.93
N VAL A 10 -8.00 -18.06 -11.22
CA VAL A 10 -9.33 -17.68 -10.69
C VAL A 10 -10.34 -17.79 -11.82
N PRO A 11 -11.35 -18.66 -11.71
CA PRO A 11 -12.36 -18.78 -12.75
C PRO A 11 -13.00 -17.44 -13.10
N GLY A 12 -13.01 -17.11 -14.39
CA GLY A 12 -13.59 -15.86 -14.91
C GLY A 12 -12.65 -14.63 -14.83
N LEU A 13 -11.44 -14.78 -14.28
CA LEU A 13 -10.40 -13.76 -14.30
C LEU A 13 -9.22 -14.22 -15.17
N ARG A 14 -8.53 -13.27 -15.78
CA ARG A 14 -7.25 -13.47 -16.46
C ARG A 14 -6.18 -12.65 -15.78
N HIS A 15 -5.03 -13.22 -15.54
CA HIS A 15 -3.84 -12.51 -15.12
C HIS A 15 -3.19 -11.84 -16.32
N SER A 16 -2.71 -10.61 -16.15
CA SER A 16 -1.90 -9.90 -17.13
C SER A 16 -0.81 -9.09 -16.42
N SER A 17 0.30 -8.92 -17.11
CA SER A 17 1.41 -8.07 -16.68
C SER A 17 1.78 -7.16 -17.85
N GLN A 18 2.07 -5.89 -17.57
CA GLN A 18 2.54 -4.95 -18.57
C GLN A 18 3.45 -3.90 -17.94
N GLU A 19 4.24 -3.25 -18.77
CA GLU A 19 5.00 -2.07 -18.41
C GLU A 19 4.22 -0.81 -18.80
N VAL A 20 4.10 0.13 -17.87
CA VAL A 20 3.45 1.42 -18.07
C VAL A 20 4.51 2.51 -18.04
N VAL A 21 4.60 3.31 -19.09
CA VAL A 21 5.63 4.34 -19.25
C VAL A 21 5.08 5.71 -18.87
N HIS A 22 5.78 6.39 -17.96
CA HIS A 22 5.52 7.77 -17.54
C HIS A 22 6.81 8.61 -17.64
N GLY A 23 6.98 9.35 -18.72
CA GLY A 23 8.25 10.02 -19.01
C GLY A 23 9.40 9.05 -19.17
N ASP A 24 10.42 9.17 -18.33
CA ASP A 24 11.55 8.24 -18.27
C ASP A 24 11.38 7.09 -17.28
N VAL A 25 10.25 7.06 -16.57
CA VAL A 25 9.92 6.01 -15.60
C VAL A 25 9.10 4.91 -16.26
N VAL A 26 9.50 3.68 -16.05
CA VAL A 26 8.75 2.47 -16.42
C VAL A 26 8.23 1.83 -15.15
N LEU A 27 6.92 1.64 -15.06
CA LEU A 27 6.24 1.02 -13.92
C LEU A 27 5.83 -0.41 -14.29
N HIS A 28 6.30 -1.36 -13.52
CA HIS A 28 5.87 -2.76 -13.66
C HIS A 28 4.50 -2.94 -13.01
N THR A 29 3.52 -3.37 -13.79
CA THR A 29 2.14 -3.53 -13.34
C THR A 29 1.65 -4.95 -13.58
N GLU A 30 0.82 -5.44 -12.68
CA GLU A 30 0.11 -6.70 -12.80
C GLU A 30 -1.39 -6.49 -12.54
N ALA A 31 -2.22 -7.33 -13.12
CA ALA A 31 -3.66 -7.25 -12.95
C ALA A 31 -4.35 -8.61 -13.03
N LEU A 32 -5.45 -8.73 -12.29
CA LEU A 32 -6.47 -9.75 -12.46
C LEU A 32 -7.72 -9.08 -13.03
N LEU A 33 -8.00 -9.35 -14.31
CA LEU A 33 -9.09 -8.70 -15.04
C LEU A 33 -10.17 -9.71 -15.38
N PRO A 34 -11.46 -9.34 -15.33
CA PRO A 34 -12.54 -10.19 -15.80
C PRO A 34 -12.36 -10.58 -17.27
N VAL A 35 -12.64 -11.85 -17.60
CA VAL A 35 -12.69 -12.33 -18.97
C VAL A 35 -13.87 -11.70 -19.73
N ALA A 36 -14.99 -11.51 -19.03
CA ALA A 36 -16.15 -10.80 -19.56
C ALA A 36 -16.09 -9.32 -19.20
N THR A 37 -16.51 -8.45 -20.14
CA THR A 37 -16.59 -7.01 -19.89
C THR A 37 -17.56 -6.72 -18.73
N THR A 38 -17.15 -5.87 -17.82
CA THR A 38 -17.94 -5.38 -16.70
C THR A 38 -17.93 -3.85 -16.70
N ALA A 39 -18.97 -3.24 -16.12
CA ALA A 39 -19.04 -1.80 -15.86
C ALA A 39 -18.57 -1.44 -14.44
N GLU A 40 -18.24 -2.44 -13.61
CA GLU A 40 -17.77 -2.20 -12.25
C GLU A 40 -16.36 -1.57 -12.29
N PRO A 41 -16.05 -0.59 -11.43
CA PRO A 41 -14.72 0.00 -11.35
C PRO A 41 -13.66 -1.01 -10.92
N LEU A 42 -12.43 -0.80 -11.39
CA LEU A 42 -11.25 -1.54 -10.95
C LEU A 42 -10.87 -1.19 -9.51
N VAL A 43 -10.15 -2.09 -8.84
CA VAL A 43 -9.43 -1.77 -7.61
C VAL A 43 -7.95 -1.61 -7.93
N VAL A 44 -7.33 -0.54 -7.44
CA VAL A 44 -5.88 -0.32 -7.53
C VAL A 44 -5.26 -0.39 -6.15
N PHE A 45 -4.26 -1.25 -6.00
CA PHE A 45 -3.51 -1.44 -4.76
C PHE A 45 -2.24 -0.61 -4.78
N LEU A 46 -2.08 0.23 -3.75
CA LEU A 46 -0.97 1.16 -3.56
C LEU A 46 -0.17 0.72 -2.33
N SER A 47 1.06 0.29 -2.57
CA SER A 47 1.93 -0.31 -1.55
C SER A 47 2.50 0.70 -0.56
N GLU A 48 3.04 0.18 0.54
CA GLU A 48 3.84 0.93 1.51
C GLU A 48 5.19 1.37 0.89
N ALA A 49 5.85 2.32 1.54
CA ALA A 49 7.19 2.75 1.18
C ALA A 49 8.17 1.56 1.12
N GLU A 50 9.01 1.55 0.10
CA GLU A 50 10.03 0.51 -0.12
C GLU A 50 9.47 -0.90 -0.30
N GLU A 51 8.16 -1.05 -0.48
CA GLU A 51 7.49 -2.34 -0.56
C GLU A 51 7.11 -2.70 -2.00
N PRO A 52 7.61 -3.84 -2.52
CA PRO A 52 7.18 -4.35 -3.81
C PRO A 52 5.73 -4.81 -3.76
N SER A 53 5.01 -4.56 -4.84
CA SER A 53 3.58 -4.88 -4.96
C SER A 53 3.26 -6.37 -4.79
N ARG A 54 4.24 -7.25 -4.99
CA ARG A 54 4.12 -8.69 -4.72
C ARG A 54 3.81 -9.03 -3.25
N ARG A 55 3.95 -8.08 -2.33
CA ARG A 55 3.61 -8.28 -0.93
C ARG A 55 2.10 -8.24 -0.66
N TRP A 56 1.29 -7.76 -1.59
CA TRP A 56 -0.14 -7.97 -1.54
C TRP A 56 -0.45 -9.47 -1.72
N SER A 57 -1.26 -10.06 -0.84
CA SER A 57 -1.52 -11.50 -0.92
C SER A 57 -2.38 -11.85 -2.13
N ALA A 58 -2.08 -12.99 -2.78
CA ALA A 58 -2.86 -13.49 -3.91
C ALA A 58 -4.34 -13.69 -3.57
N GLU A 59 -4.62 -14.11 -2.32
CA GLU A 59 -5.99 -14.27 -1.80
C GLU A 59 -6.72 -12.91 -1.77
N LEU A 60 -6.07 -11.86 -1.27
CA LEU A 60 -6.64 -10.52 -1.23
C LEU A 60 -6.93 -10.00 -2.63
N LEU A 61 -5.93 -10.02 -3.51
CA LEU A 61 -6.06 -9.54 -4.90
C LEU A 61 -7.15 -10.28 -5.65
N SER A 62 -7.19 -11.61 -5.53
CA SER A 62 -8.20 -12.46 -6.20
C SER A 62 -9.61 -12.18 -5.67
N SER A 63 -9.73 -12.00 -4.34
CA SER A 63 -11.03 -11.73 -3.71
C SER A 63 -11.59 -10.38 -4.14
N PHE A 64 -10.76 -9.34 -4.18
CA PHE A 64 -11.18 -8.01 -4.65
C PHE A 64 -11.50 -8.03 -6.15
N ALA A 65 -10.64 -8.66 -6.97
CA ALA A 65 -10.88 -8.76 -8.41
C ALA A 65 -12.19 -9.47 -8.76
N ALA A 66 -12.57 -10.48 -7.99
CA ALA A 66 -13.82 -11.22 -8.20
C ALA A 66 -15.09 -10.42 -7.86
N LYS A 67 -14.94 -9.31 -7.11
CA LYS A 67 -16.07 -8.50 -6.60
C LYS A 67 -16.20 -7.14 -7.27
N THR A 68 -15.24 -6.78 -8.10
CA THR A 68 -15.14 -5.48 -8.78
C THR A 68 -14.84 -5.67 -10.25
N GLY A 69 -14.45 -4.62 -10.93
CA GLY A 69 -14.02 -4.63 -12.34
C GLY A 69 -12.65 -5.29 -12.57
N GLY A 70 -12.04 -5.86 -11.54
CA GLY A 70 -10.70 -6.43 -11.53
C GLY A 70 -9.81 -5.74 -10.50
N ALA A 71 -8.61 -6.25 -10.32
CA ALA A 71 -7.61 -5.69 -9.42
C ALA A 71 -6.31 -5.41 -10.17
N ILE A 72 -5.70 -4.28 -9.89
CA ILE A 72 -4.39 -3.85 -10.41
C ILE A 72 -3.49 -3.61 -9.20
N TRP A 73 -2.25 -4.05 -9.30
CA TRP A 73 -1.17 -3.70 -8.38
C TRP A 73 0.08 -3.42 -9.19
N PHE A 74 0.94 -2.59 -8.68
CA PHE A 74 2.15 -2.20 -9.39
C PHE A 74 3.29 -1.86 -8.43
N ASP A 75 4.49 -2.08 -8.89
CA ASP A 75 5.67 -1.60 -8.22
C ASP A 75 5.80 -0.09 -8.46
N THR A 76 5.87 0.69 -7.39
CA THR A 76 6.19 2.12 -7.50
C THR A 76 7.61 2.29 -8.02
N ARG A 77 7.99 3.47 -8.53
CA ARG A 77 9.41 3.75 -8.86
C ARG A 77 10.31 3.36 -7.68
N ASP A 78 11.53 2.96 -7.94
CA ASP A 78 12.54 2.49 -6.98
C ASP A 78 12.21 1.18 -6.25
N VAL A 79 11.23 0.41 -6.73
CA VAL A 79 10.86 -0.87 -6.14
C VAL A 79 10.65 -1.93 -7.22
N GLY A 80 11.00 -3.16 -6.89
CA GLY A 80 10.67 -4.36 -7.67
C GLY A 80 11.13 -4.31 -9.13
N GLY A 81 10.20 -4.47 -10.05
CA GLY A 81 10.43 -4.44 -11.50
C GLY A 81 10.36 -3.06 -12.14
N SER A 82 10.01 -2.02 -11.37
CA SER A 82 9.92 -0.66 -11.88
C SER A 82 11.27 0.04 -11.95
N SER A 83 11.34 1.16 -12.67
CA SER A 83 12.56 1.95 -12.80
C SER A 83 13.06 2.44 -11.46
N TRP A 84 14.37 2.32 -11.26
CA TRP A 84 15.12 3.01 -10.22
C TRP A 84 15.56 4.35 -10.78
N VAL A 85 15.25 5.44 -10.08
CA VAL A 85 15.50 6.81 -10.53
C VAL A 85 16.55 7.48 -9.66
N ASP A 86 17.43 8.26 -10.29
CA ASP A 86 18.48 9.01 -9.59
C ASP A 86 18.01 10.42 -9.19
N ASP A 87 17.02 10.96 -9.90
CA ASP A 87 16.47 12.28 -9.62
C ASP A 87 15.52 12.26 -8.42
N PRO A 88 15.59 13.26 -7.54
CA PRO A 88 14.64 13.37 -6.42
C PRO A 88 13.19 13.47 -6.92
N TYR A 89 12.29 12.84 -6.19
CA TYR A 89 10.85 12.91 -6.42
C TYR A 89 10.09 13.06 -5.10
N ASP A 90 8.85 13.48 -5.20
CA ASP A 90 7.96 13.65 -4.07
C ASP A 90 6.70 12.76 -4.17
N ILE A 91 5.81 12.90 -3.20
CA ILE A 91 4.56 12.11 -3.16
C ILE A 91 3.66 12.43 -4.36
N ILE A 92 3.74 13.62 -4.95
CA ILE A 92 2.90 14.02 -6.09
C ILE A 92 3.36 13.33 -7.38
N ASP A 93 4.65 13.05 -7.50
CA ASP A 93 5.16 12.22 -8.59
C ASP A 93 4.56 10.81 -8.50
N LEU A 94 4.51 10.23 -7.28
CA LEU A 94 3.89 8.91 -7.04
C LEU A 94 2.38 8.92 -7.28
N VAL A 95 1.69 10.02 -6.97
CA VAL A 95 0.27 10.23 -7.31
C VAL A 95 0.08 10.23 -8.83
N THR A 96 0.97 10.90 -9.54
CA THR A 96 0.94 10.95 -11.01
C THR A 96 1.19 9.56 -11.61
N ASP A 97 2.15 8.82 -11.08
CA ASP A 97 2.41 7.43 -11.48
C ASP A 97 1.14 6.56 -11.31
N ALA A 98 0.48 6.64 -10.15
CA ALA A 98 -0.75 5.90 -9.89
C ALA A 98 -1.86 6.27 -10.89
N LEU A 99 -2.00 7.55 -11.24
CA LEU A 99 -2.96 8.01 -12.23
C LEU A 99 -2.65 7.48 -13.63
N VAL A 100 -1.38 7.48 -14.03
CA VAL A 100 -0.94 6.93 -15.32
C VAL A 100 -1.19 5.42 -15.39
N VAL A 101 -1.02 4.70 -14.27
CA VAL A 101 -1.39 3.27 -14.20
C VAL A 101 -2.91 3.11 -14.38
N ILE A 102 -3.74 3.89 -13.71
CA ILE A 102 -5.21 3.85 -13.89
C ILE A 102 -5.59 4.08 -15.35
N ASP A 103 -4.96 5.06 -16.00
CA ASP A 103 -5.20 5.38 -17.43
C ASP A 103 -4.78 4.25 -18.37
N ALA A 104 -3.67 3.57 -18.07
CA ALA A 104 -3.14 2.47 -18.91
C ALA A 104 -4.07 1.23 -18.93
N TYR A 105 -4.99 1.13 -17.97
CA TYR A 105 -6.02 0.10 -17.93
C TYR A 105 -7.42 0.61 -18.38
N ASP A 106 -7.48 1.76 -19.04
CA ASP A 106 -8.71 2.39 -19.55
C ASP A 106 -9.78 2.63 -18.46
N ALA A 107 -9.36 2.72 -17.19
CA ALA A 107 -10.27 2.95 -16.08
C ALA A 107 -10.64 4.44 -15.96
N GLN A 108 -11.94 4.74 -15.95
CA GLN A 108 -12.43 6.11 -15.74
C GLN A 108 -12.29 6.53 -14.27
N GLU A 109 -12.62 5.62 -13.38
CA GLU A 109 -12.47 5.76 -11.93
C GLU A 109 -12.02 4.41 -11.33
N ALA A 110 -11.43 4.43 -10.14
CA ALA A 110 -10.98 3.24 -9.43
C ALA A 110 -11.30 3.31 -7.93
N HIS A 111 -11.51 2.15 -7.33
CA HIS A 111 -11.38 1.99 -5.88
C HIS A 111 -9.88 1.96 -5.54
N LEU A 112 -9.43 2.77 -4.59
CA LEU A 112 -8.03 2.78 -4.15
C LEU A 112 -7.89 2.08 -2.80
N VAL A 113 -7.02 1.09 -2.73
CA VAL A 113 -6.62 0.41 -1.50
C VAL A 113 -5.16 0.75 -1.24
N GLY A 114 -4.90 1.62 -0.26
CA GLY A 114 -3.56 2.12 0.03
C GLY A 114 -3.10 1.78 1.44
N ARG A 115 -1.87 1.27 1.56
CA ARG A 115 -1.23 1.02 2.85
C ARG A 115 -0.13 2.05 3.08
N GLY A 116 -0.05 2.62 4.29
CA GLY A 116 0.96 3.61 4.68
C GLY A 116 1.15 4.72 3.66
N MET A 117 2.29 4.75 2.94
CA MET A 117 2.57 5.67 1.83
C MET A 117 1.50 5.57 0.73
N GLY A 118 1.09 4.36 0.37
CA GLY A 118 0.01 4.16 -0.62
C GLY A 118 -1.31 4.80 -0.20
N GLY A 119 -1.58 4.86 1.12
CA GLY A 119 -2.73 5.60 1.66
C GLY A 119 -2.57 7.12 1.54
N GLN A 120 -1.35 7.66 1.66
CA GLN A 120 -1.09 9.09 1.40
C GLN A 120 -1.26 9.43 -0.09
N ILE A 121 -0.76 8.56 -0.98
CA ILE A 121 -0.97 8.69 -2.43
C ILE A 121 -2.47 8.71 -2.75
N ALA A 122 -3.25 7.79 -2.18
CA ALA A 122 -4.69 7.69 -2.38
C ALA A 122 -5.44 8.95 -1.91
N GLN A 123 -5.07 9.53 -0.76
CA GLN A 123 -5.64 10.77 -0.25
C GLN A 123 -5.34 11.95 -1.18
N GLN A 124 -4.09 12.10 -1.61
CA GLN A 124 -3.67 13.15 -2.54
C GLN A 124 -4.41 13.03 -3.88
N LEU A 125 -4.57 11.80 -4.40
CA LEU A 125 -5.31 11.56 -5.64
C LEU A 125 -6.79 11.92 -5.47
N ALA A 126 -7.41 11.56 -4.35
CA ALA A 126 -8.80 11.90 -4.06
C ALA A 126 -9.04 13.42 -3.93
N LEU A 127 -8.07 14.16 -3.42
CA LEU A 127 -8.13 15.63 -3.31
C LEU A 127 -7.92 16.31 -4.67
N THR A 128 -6.97 15.85 -5.47
CA THR A 128 -6.58 16.50 -6.73
C THR A 128 -7.43 16.04 -7.92
N ARG A 129 -7.90 14.80 -7.90
CA ARG A 129 -8.68 14.17 -8.99
C ARG A 129 -9.85 13.35 -8.43
N PRO A 130 -10.79 13.96 -7.69
CA PRO A 130 -11.94 13.25 -7.11
C PRO A 130 -12.80 12.54 -8.17
N ASP A 131 -12.76 13.00 -9.42
CA ASP A 131 -13.41 12.39 -10.58
C ASP A 131 -12.82 11.01 -10.95
N ARG A 132 -11.63 10.68 -10.46
CA ARG A 132 -10.92 9.43 -10.76
C ARG A 132 -10.99 8.40 -9.62
N VAL A 133 -11.57 8.75 -8.49
CA VAL A 133 -11.58 7.91 -7.28
C VAL A 133 -13.00 7.57 -6.84
N ARG A 134 -13.32 6.28 -6.90
CA ARG A 134 -14.64 5.77 -6.51
C ARG A 134 -14.79 5.62 -5.01
N SER A 135 -13.76 5.16 -4.33
CA SER A 135 -13.68 5.01 -2.88
C SER A 135 -12.25 4.88 -2.40
N LEU A 136 -12.03 5.05 -1.09
CA LEU A 136 -10.76 4.80 -0.43
C LEU A 136 -10.87 3.64 0.57
N THR A 137 -9.84 2.81 0.64
CA THR A 137 -9.54 1.93 1.78
C THR A 137 -8.12 2.24 2.23
N LEU A 138 -7.99 2.88 3.40
CA LEU A 138 -6.73 3.37 3.95
C LEU A 138 -6.31 2.46 5.11
N ILE A 139 -5.16 1.80 4.97
CA ILE A 139 -4.66 0.82 5.93
C ILE A 139 -3.37 1.34 6.56
N GLY A 140 -3.34 1.51 7.88
CA GLY A 140 -2.15 1.96 8.60
C GLY A 140 -1.57 3.25 7.99
N SER A 141 -2.40 4.24 7.64
CA SER A 141 -1.97 5.46 6.99
C SER A 141 -2.14 6.69 7.87
N THR A 142 -1.67 7.82 7.40
CA THR A 142 -1.65 9.09 8.12
C THR A 142 -2.25 10.22 7.30
N PRO A 143 -2.93 11.20 7.93
CA PRO A 143 -3.36 12.42 7.26
C PRO A 143 -2.23 13.46 7.16
N GLY A 144 -1.17 13.30 7.95
CA GLY A 144 -0.06 14.23 8.05
C GLY A 144 0.69 14.09 9.37
N ARG A 145 1.75 14.88 9.53
CA ARG A 145 2.65 14.81 10.70
C ARG A 145 2.36 15.96 11.66
N ARG A 146 1.20 15.91 12.31
CA ARG A 146 0.85 16.88 13.35
C ARG A 146 1.05 16.27 14.73
N GLU A 147 1.46 17.09 15.70
CA GLU A 147 1.68 16.70 17.09
C GLU A 147 0.46 15.99 17.70
N GLU A 148 -0.75 16.37 17.30
CA GLU A 148 -2.01 15.80 17.80
C GLU A 148 -2.19 14.30 17.45
N PHE A 149 -1.50 13.79 16.43
CA PHE A 149 -1.57 12.37 16.04
C PHE A 149 -0.50 11.51 16.73
N GLY A 150 0.48 12.16 17.37
CA GLY A 150 1.61 11.48 18.00
C GLY A 150 2.75 11.20 17.02
N MET A 151 3.80 10.67 17.58
CA MET A 151 5.02 10.26 16.87
C MET A 151 5.12 8.74 16.86
N PRO A 152 5.89 8.14 15.94
CA PRO A 152 6.26 6.74 16.04
C PRO A 152 6.82 6.39 17.40
N GLU A 153 6.68 5.14 17.80
CA GLU A 153 7.27 4.64 19.04
C GLU A 153 8.78 4.92 19.10
N GLN A 154 9.29 5.43 20.24
CA GLN A 154 10.69 5.85 20.37
C GLN A 154 11.68 4.73 20.03
N TRP A 155 11.39 3.49 20.47
CA TRP A 155 12.25 2.35 20.15
C TRP A 155 12.33 2.09 18.64
N LEU A 156 11.24 2.35 17.87
CA LEU A 156 11.24 2.22 16.43
C LEU A 156 12.06 3.33 15.78
N ILE A 157 11.90 4.58 16.24
CA ILE A 157 12.72 5.72 15.78
C ILE A 157 14.20 5.40 15.95
N ASP A 158 14.60 4.85 17.12
CA ASP A 158 15.98 4.48 17.39
C ASP A 158 16.47 3.40 16.41
N LYS A 159 15.68 2.34 16.20
CA LYS A 159 15.98 1.25 15.26
C LYS A 159 16.07 1.71 13.80
N MET A 160 15.13 2.54 13.36
CA MET A 160 15.15 3.09 12.01
C MET A 160 16.34 4.03 11.81
N SER A 161 16.71 4.80 12.83
CA SER A 161 17.91 5.66 12.80
C SER A 161 19.19 4.84 12.71
N GLU A 162 19.33 3.79 13.52
CA GLU A 162 20.46 2.86 13.45
C GLU A 162 20.59 2.27 12.02
N ARG A 163 19.46 1.86 11.44
CA ARG A 163 19.39 1.29 10.10
C ARG A 163 19.75 2.28 8.99
N LEU A 164 19.29 3.53 9.11
CA LEU A 164 19.57 4.59 8.13
C LEU A 164 21.05 4.89 7.97
N PHE A 165 21.82 4.77 9.06
CA PHE A 165 23.26 5.02 9.08
C PHE A 165 24.12 3.76 8.93
N ALA A 166 23.52 2.58 8.83
CA ALA A 166 24.21 1.33 8.60
C ALA A 166 24.29 1.01 7.11
N ASP A 167 25.45 0.50 6.67
CA ASP A 167 25.56 -0.05 5.32
C ASP A 167 24.75 -1.35 5.26
N PRO A 168 23.84 -1.52 4.27
CA PRO A 168 23.11 -2.76 4.10
C PRO A 168 24.06 -3.90 3.76
N PRO A 169 23.74 -5.16 4.16
CA PRO A 169 24.51 -6.32 3.77
C PRO A 169 24.61 -6.47 2.24
N THR A 170 25.70 -7.01 1.76
CA THR A 170 25.94 -7.27 0.31
C THR A 170 25.59 -8.70 -0.09
N GLU A 171 25.61 -9.64 0.85
CA GLU A 171 25.26 -11.02 0.60
C GLU A 171 23.73 -11.18 0.58
N ALA A 172 23.21 -11.89 -0.43
CA ALA A 172 21.76 -11.94 -0.69
C ALA A 172 20.93 -12.48 0.50
N ASP A 173 21.42 -13.52 1.18
CA ASP A 173 20.72 -14.09 2.33
C ASP A 173 20.74 -13.14 3.54
N GLU A 174 21.87 -12.47 3.79
CA GLU A 174 21.97 -11.48 4.87
C GLU A 174 21.10 -10.26 4.58
N LEU A 175 20.99 -9.87 3.31
CA LEU A 175 20.12 -8.78 2.88
C LEU A 175 18.64 -9.14 3.04
N ALA A 176 18.26 -10.38 2.72
CA ALA A 176 16.90 -10.86 2.97
C ALA A 176 16.55 -10.84 4.48
N GLU A 177 17.50 -11.28 5.34
CA GLU A 177 17.34 -11.17 6.79
C GLU A 177 17.21 -9.72 7.26
N TRP A 178 17.96 -8.81 6.68
CA TRP A 178 17.88 -7.38 6.94
C TRP A 178 16.49 -6.81 6.62
N ILE A 179 15.88 -7.23 5.51
CA ILE A 179 14.51 -6.84 5.14
C ILE A 179 13.49 -7.41 6.15
N VAL A 180 13.60 -8.70 6.49
CA VAL A 180 12.69 -9.36 7.43
C VAL A 180 12.74 -8.73 8.82
N LEU A 181 13.90 -8.30 9.27
CA LEU A 181 14.05 -7.63 10.56
C LEU A 181 13.19 -6.35 10.65
N GLN A 182 13.09 -5.58 9.57
CA GLN A 182 12.21 -4.41 9.53
C GLN A 182 10.74 -4.81 9.60
N LEU A 183 10.35 -5.87 8.91
CA LEU A 183 8.97 -6.38 8.98
C LEU A 183 8.60 -6.84 10.40
N GLU A 184 9.55 -7.44 11.13
CA GLU A 184 9.36 -7.81 12.53
C GLU A 184 9.08 -6.58 13.41
N TRP A 185 9.74 -5.45 13.17
CA TRP A 185 9.50 -4.22 13.92
C TRP A 185 8.11 -3.64 13.67
N PHE A 186 7.59 -3.79 12.46
CA PHE A 186 6.28 -3.25 12.06
C PHE A 186 5.13 -4.16 12.46
N ASN A 187 5.44 -5.40 12.82
CA ASN A 187 4.42 -6.38 13.16
C ASN A 187 3.86 -6.15 14.58
N GLY A 188 2.58 -6.45 14.76
CA GLY A 188 1.92 -6.32 16.05
C GLY A 188 2.01 -7.59 16.90
N PRO A 189 1.74 -7.48 18.21
CA PRO A 189 1.93 -8.60 19.16
C PRO A 189 0.94 -9.75 18.98
N VAL A 190 -0.22 -9.52 18.36
CA VAL A 190 -1.29 -10.53 18.24
C VAL A 190 -1.17 -11.34 16.96
N PHE A 191 -0.58 -10.77 15.93
CA PHE A 191 -0.44 -11.41 14.62
C PHE A 191 1.05 -11.61 14.31
N PRO A 192 1.66 -12.72 14.78
CA PRO A 192 3.08 -12.93 14.57
C PRO A 192 3.41 -13.04 13.08
N LEU A 193 4.56 -12.48 12.70
CA LEU A 193 5.09 -12.63 11.36
C LEU A 193 5.44 -14.10 11.09
N ASP A 194 4.94 -14.65 9.98
CA ASP A 194 5.48 -15.90 9.45
C ASP A 194 6.87 -15.61 8.86
N ARG A 195 7.89 -15.87 9.68
CA ARG A 195 9.26 -15.52 9.35
C ARG A 195 9.82 -16.31 8.17
N GLU A 196 9.41 -17.56 8.01
CA GLU A 196 9.87 -18.39 6.89
C GLU A 196 9.33 -17.82 5.56
N LEU A 197 8.04 -17.51 5.53
CA LEU A 197 7.39 -16.90 4.38
C LEU A 197 7.92 -15.49 4.10
N ALA A 198 8.20 -14.71 5.15
CA ALA A 198 8.80 -13.38 5.00
C ALA A 198 10.20 -13.44 4.40
N LEU A 199 11.04 -14.43 4.81
CA LEU A 199 12.35 -14.65 4.22
C LEU A 199 12.27 -15.08 2.75
N GLU A 200 11.34 -15.94 2.42
CA GLU A 200 11.10 -16.33 1.03
C GLU A 200 10.75 -15.11 0.17
N SER A 201 9.87 -14.24 0.67
CA SER A 201 9.52 -12.97 0.04
C SER A 201 10.72 -12.05 -0.13
N ALA A 202 11.47 -11.85 0.94
CA ALA A 202 12.63 -10.97 0.94
C ALA A 202 13.73 -11.47 -0.04
N ARG A 203 13.96 -12.79 -0.11
CA ARG A 203 14.89 -13.37 -1.11
C ARG A 203 14.43 -13.10 -2.55
N ALA A 204 13.13 -13.21 -2.81
CA ALA A 204 12.58 -12.88 -4.13
C ALA A 204 12.72 -11.38 -4.44
N GLU A 205 12.57 -10.51 -3.44
CA GLU A 205 12.78 -9.08 -3.57
C GLU A 205 14.25 -8.74 -3.87
N VAL A 206 15.18 -9.33 -3.13
CA VAL A 206 16.62 -9.19 -3.39
C VAL A 206 16.98 -9.65 -4.79
N ALA A 207 16.40 -10.76 -5.27
CA ALA A 207 16.64 -11.30 -6.61
C ALA A 207 16.14 -10.37 -7.74
N THR A 208 15.21 -9.44 -7.47
CA THR A 208 14.76 -8.42 -8.44
C THR A 208 15.67 -7.19 -8.47
N GLY A 209 16.74 -7.17 -7.70
CA GLY A 209 17.75 -6.11 -7.74
C GLY A 209 17.50 -4.97 -6.75
N TRP A 210 17.01 -5.29 -5.55
CA TRP A 210 16.91 -4.30 -4.46
C TRP A 210 18.25 -3.57 -4.28
N ARG A 211 18.19 -2.23 -4.20
CA ARG A 211 19.38 -1.36 -4.18
C ARG A 211 19.58 -0.60 -2.87
N GLY A 212 18.75 -0.86 -1.87
CA GLY A 212 18.82 -0.16 -0.59
C GLY A 212 17.72 0.88 -0.40
N PRO A 213 17.84 1.71 0.63
CA PRO A 213 16.93 2.84 0.86
C PRO A 213 16.84 3.71 -0.38
N ASN A 214 15.64 4.20 -0.66
CA ASN A 214 15.31 4.95 -1.88
C ASN A 214 14.61 6.29 -1.55
N GLY A 215 14.07 6.96 -2.56
CA GLY A 215 13.38 8.23 -2.42
C GLY A 215 12.05 8.19 -1.66
N HIS A 216 11.47 7.02 -1.39
CA HIS A 216 10.18 6.90 -0.71
C HIS A 216 10.19 7.51 0.71
N GLY A 217 11.27 7.27 1.46
CA GLY A 217 11.39 7.83 2.80
C GLY A 217 11.27 9.35 2.80
N THR A 218 11.95 10.03 1.87
CA THR A 218 11.87 11.48 1.69
C THR A 218 10.47 11.89 1.21
N ALA A 219 9.92 11.21 0.21
CA ALA A 219 8.59 11.51 -0.33
C ALA A 219 7.48 11.42 0.75
N VAL A 220 7.58 10.43 1.66
CA VAL A 220 6.65 10.29 2.80
C VAL A 220 6.85 11.40 3.83
N VAL A 221 8.12 11.73 4.15
CA VAL A 221 8.45 12.76 5.16
C VAL A 221 8.02 14.14 4.69
N ASP A 222 8.26 14.47 3.44
CA ASP A 222 7.99 15.77 2.84
C ASP A 222 6.59 15.86 2.21
N ALA A 223 5.77 14.79 2.34
CA ALA A 223 4.41 14.78 1.83
C ALA A 223 3.61 15.97 2.39
N PRO A 224 2.82 16.67 1.55
CA PRO A 224 1.97 17.75 2.00
C PRO A 224 1.01 17.28 3.08
N ASP A 225 0.89 18.06 4.15
CA ASP A 225 -0.12 17.87 5.18
C ASP A 225 -1.51 18.14 4.58
N VAL A 226 -2.38 17.14 4.60
CA VAL A 226 -3.73 17.24 4.03
C VAL A 226 -4.83 17.36 5.08
N VAL A 227 -4.47 17.45 6.35
CA VAL A 227 -5.40 17.41 7.51
C VAL A 227 -6.56 18.39 7.33
N ASP A 228 -6.28 19.64 6.92
CA ASP A 228 -7.31 20.68 6.77
C ASP A 228 -8.15 20.52 5.49
N GLN A 229 -7.75 19.62 4.58
CA GLN A 229 -8.43 19.36 3.31
C GLN A 229 -9.24 18.05 3.34
N LEU A 230 -9.07 17.21 4.37
CA LEU A 230 -9.76 15.90 4.46
C LEU A 230 -11.29 16.04 4.40
N GLY A 231 -11.84 17.16 4.85
CA GLY A 231 -13.26 17.47 4.75
C GLY A 231 -13.79 17.58 3.32
N ASP A 232 -12.92 17.76 2.34
CA ASP A 232 -13.25 17.84 0.91
C ASP A 232 -13.32 16.45 0.25
N ILE A 233 -12.84 15.39 0.92
CA ILE A 233 -12.94 14.01 0.47
C ILE A 233 -14.33 13.47 0.81
N LEU A 234 -15.25 13.54 -0.14
CA LEU A 234 -16.65 13.16 0.05
C LEU A 234 -16.98 11.74 -0.41
N ILE A 235 -16.01 11.00 -0.91
CA ILE A 235 -16.20 9.62 -1.37
C ILE A 235 -16.24 8.63 -0.19
N PRO A 236 -16.89 7.46 -0.35
CA PRO A 236 -16.88 6.42 0.68
C PRO A 236 -15.45 6.04 1.05
N THR A 237 -15.14 6.05 2.34
CA THR A 237 -13.79 5.76 2.84
C THR A 237 -13.85 4.77 3.99
N LEU A 238 -13.07 3.70 3.89
CA LEU A 238 -12.82 2.74 4.96
C LEU A 238 -11.40 2.95 5.49
N VAL A 239 -11.29 3.28 6.77
CA VAL A 239 -10.01 3.43 7.47
C VAL A 239 -9.79 2.20 8.34
N ILE A 240 -8.70 1.49 8.14
CA ILE A 240 -8.29 0.33 8.93
C ILE A 240 -6.98 0.65 9.64
N HIS A 241 -6.94 0.47 10.96
CA HIS A 241 -5.77 0.83 11.73
C HIS A 241 -5.51 -0.17 12.86
N GLY A 242 -4.24 -0.51 13.06
CA GLY A 242 -3.81 -1.39 14.15
C GLY A 242 -3.74 -0.67 15.49
N THR A 243 -4.25 -1.29 16.57
CA THR A 243 -4.13 -0.69 17.90
C THR A 243 -2.70 -0.73 18.46
N SER A 244 -1.82 -1.50 17.83
CA SER A 244 -0.40 -1.63 18.19
C SER A 244 0.54 -1.18 17.07
N ASP A 245 0.07 -0.29 16.18
CA ASP A 245 0.89 0.27 15.11
C ASP A 245 2.03 1.13 15.70
N PRO A 246 3.31 0.73 15.53
CA PRO A 246 4.43 1.46 16.10
C PRO A 246 4.90 2.62 15.21
N VAL A 247 4.44 2.67 13.94
CA VAL A 247 4.76 3.71 12.97
C VAL A 247 3.79 4.87 13.09
N TYR A 248 2.49 4.56 13.01
CA TYR A 248 1.43 5.55 13.15
C TYR A 248 0.53 5.17 14.34
N PRO A 249 0.64 5.86 15.49
CA PRO A 249 -0.30 5.68 16.59
C PRO A 249 -1.77 5.76 16.15
N VAL A 250 -2.67 5.11 16.87
CA VAL A 250 -4.12 5.04 16.57
C VAL A 250 -4.75 6.38 16.23
N ALA A 251 -4.22 7.47 16.80
CA ALA A 251 -4.69 8.83 16.55
C ALA A 251 -4.59 9.25 15.07
N HIS A 252 -3.70 8.64 14.28
CA HIS A 252 -3.63 8.89 12.83
C HIS A 252 -4.86 8.32 12.12
N GLY A 253 -5.22 7.07 12.38
CA GLY A 253 -6.43 6.45 11.83
C GLY A 253 -7.70 7.17 12.28
N GLN A 254 -7.78 7.55 13.57
CA GLN A 254 -8.87 8.34 14.11
C GLN A 254 -8.94 9.71 13.43
N GLY A 255 -7.78 10.36 13.25
CA GLY A 255 -7.68 11.66 12.59
C GLY A 255 -8.18 11.65 11.14
N LEU A 256 -7.93 10.57 10.40
CA LEU A 256 -8.50 10.36 9.06
C LEU A 256 -10.04 10.25 9.12
N ALA A 257 -10.54 9.34 9.96
CA ALA A 257 -11.97 9.06 10.03
C ALA A 257 -12.80 10.23 10.56
N ASP A 258 -12.32 10.97 11.55
CA ASP A 258 -13.04 12.10 12.15
C ASP A 258 -13.17 13.29 11.19
N ARG A 259 -12.30 13.40 10.21
CA ARG A 259 -12.24 14.56 9.31
C ARG A 259 -12.84 14.30 7.93
N MET A 260 -12.89 13.06 7.48
CA MET A 260 -13.54 12.69 6.22
C MET A 260 -15.03 12.42 6.44
N PRO A 261 -15.95 13.15 5.80
CA PRO A 261 -17.39 13.06 6.10
C PRO A 261 -18.04 11.69 5.91
N ASN A 262 -17.50 10.87 5.01
CA ASN A 262 -18.02 9.54 4.68
C ASN A 262 -17.00 8.43 5.02
N ALA A 263 -16.19 8.65 6.05
CA ALA A 263 -15.23 7.66 6.51
C ALA A 263 -15.76 6.85 7.70
N GLU A 264 -15.40 5.57 7.71
CA GLU A 264 -15.61 4.66 8.83
C GLU A 264 -14.28 4.09 9.29
N LEU A 265 -14.01 4.12 10.60
CA LEU A 265 -12.81 3.56 11.21
C LEU A 265 -13.07 2.16 11.74
N VAL A 266 -12.20 1.23 11.37
CA VAL A 266 -12.13 -0.12 11.95
C VAL A 266 -10.77 -0.29 12.61
N LEU A 267 -10.76 -0.40 13.94
CA LEU A 267 -9.57 -0.71 14.72
C LEU A 267 -9.40 -2.21 14.86
N ILE A 268 -8.19 -2.70 14.56
CA ILE A 268 -7.84 -4.11 14.70
C ILE A 268 -6.94 -4.28 15.92
N GLU A 269 -7.50 -4.93 16.94
CA GLU A 269 -6.81 -5.15 18.21
C GLU A 269 -5.51 -5.92 18.02
N GLY A 270 -4.40 -5.35 18.50
CA GLY A 270 -3.07 -5.94 18.44
C GLY A 270 -2.44 -6.06 17.05
N MET A 271 -3.06 -5.52 15.99
CA MET A 271 -2.42 -5.37 14.71
C MET A 271 -1.37 -4.25 14.79
N GLY A 272 -0.20 -4.48 14.21
CA GLY A 272 0.85 -3.48 14.02
C GLY A 272 0.61 -2.64 12.76
N HIS A 273 1.70 -2.23 12.14
CA HIS A 273 1.66 -1.52 10.85
C HIS A 273 1.43 -2.45 9.66
N GLU A 274 1.88 -3.71 9.79
CA GLU A 274 1.69 -4.73 8.76
C GLU A 274 0.26 -5.27 8.74
N LEU A 275 -0.29 -5.47 7.53
CA LEU A 275 -1.59 -6.13 7.35
C LEU A 275 -1.43 -7.64 7.56
N PRO A 276 -2.02 -8.22 8.63
CA PRO A 276 -1.82 -9.63 8.91
C PRO A 276 -2.58 -10.51 7.92
N ALA A 277 -1.97 -11.62 7.50
CA ALA A 277 -2.59 -12.59 6.59
C ALA A 277 -3.96 -13.10 7.09
N GLY A 278 -4.10 -13.31 8.40
CA GLY A 278 -5.35 -13.74 9.02
C GLY A 278 -6.50 -12.73 8.94
N PHE A 279 -6.24 -11.48 8.52
CA PHE A 279 -7.25 -10.44 8.40
C PHE A 279 -7.83 -10.29 6.97
N VAL A 280 -7.26 -10.96 5.98
CA VAL A 280 -7.64 -10.79 4.56
C VAL A 280 -9.16 -10.99 4.34
N GLN A 281 -9.74 -12.07 4.84
CA GLN A 281 -11.17 -12.36 4.66
C GLN A 281 -12.06 -11.30 5.33
N GLN A 282 -11.66 -10.81 6.50
CA GLN A 282 -12.38 -9.74 7.18
C GLN A 282 -12.29 -8.42 6.42
N LEU A 283 -11.12 -8.09 5.87
CA LEU A 283 -10.93 -6.91 5.02
C LEU A 283 -11.84 -6.96 3.79
N VAL A 284 -11.89 -8.11 3.12
CA VAL A 284 -12.78 -8.32 1.96
C VAL A 284 -14.24 -8.12 2.35
N SER A 285 -14.67 -8.68 3.49
CA SER A 285 -16.06 -8.53 3.99
C SER A 285 -16.38 -7.08 4.33
N LEU A 286 -15.47 -6.37 4.99
CA LEU A 286 -15.63 -4.95 5.31
C LEU A 286 -15.73 -4.10 4.04
N PHE A 287 -14.91 -4.38 3.02
CA PHE A 287 -14.97 -3.69 1.74
C PHE A 287 -16.31 -3.92 1.04
N GLU A 288 -16.81 -5.17 0.98
CA GLU A 288 -18.11 -5.46 0.39
C GLU A 288 -19.25 -4.73 1.12
N GLU A 289 -19.27 -4.82 2.44
CA GLU A 289 -20.32 -4.24 3.26
C GLU A 289 -20.30 -2.71 3.25
N ARG A 290 -19.12 -2.09 3.45
CA ARG A 290 -18.99 -0.64 3.68
C ARG A 290 -18.76 0.16 2.41
N ILE A 291 -18.11 -0.43 1.41
CA ILE A 291 -17.77 0.25 0.16
C ILE A 291 -18.74 -0.14 -0.96
N LEU A 292 -19.00 -1.43 -1.15
CA LEU A 292 -19.87 -1.87 -2.25
C LEU A 292 -21.35 -1.90 -1.86
N GLY A 293 -21.69 -1.88 -0.56
CA GLY A 293 -23.07 -1.93 -0.07
C GLY A 293 -23.76 -3.27 -0.35
N ARG A 294 -23.01 -4.37 -0.30
CA ARG A 294 -23.47 -5.73 -0.63
C ARG A 294 -23.37 -6.68 0.55
#